data_67137eb47ee339305bf40ae7aa48ed3f
#
_entry.id   67137eb47ee339305bf40ae7aa48ed3f
#
_cell.length_a   1.000
_cell.length_b   1.000
_cell.length_c   1.000
_cell.angle_alpha   90.00
_cell.angle_beta   90.00
_cell.angle_gamma   90.00
#
_symmetry.space_group_name_H-M   'P 1'
#
loop_
_entity.id
_entity.type
_entity.pdbx_description
1 polymer ?
#
loop_
_entity_poly.entity_id
_entity_poly.type
_entity_poly.pdbx_seq_one_letter_code
_entity_poly.pdbx_strand_id
1 'polypeptide(L)'
;MLSICAMSDLHGDLIDINPCDLVLICGDSVPLNVQRNSKGTERWYSEDFKYWAEGLPCEKVLFIAGNHDTQLEYRYPKYKKLFPNDSKVTYLCNEEYNFTHNGKSYRIYGTPYCKIFGNWAFMQHDEILRKIYSLIPKGLDILISHDAPYGYGDVLLQENCHWADGSHIGNKELLDAILESQPNIHVCGHLHSCSHSEIMIKNTKHYNVSIKDEFYNTVYEPLYLELS
;
A
#
# COMPACT_ATOMS: atom_id res chain seq x y z
N MET A 1 9.17 -11.69 -17.73
CA MET A 1 7.97 -10.94 -17.35
C MET A 1 7.81 -11.17 -15.85
N LEU A 2 7.54 -10.16 -15.08
CA LEU A 2 7.35 -10.24 -13.62
C LEU A 2 5.85 -10.32 -13.34
N SER A 3 5.40 -11.39 -12.68
CA SER A 3 4.02 -11.55 -12.21
C SER A 3 3.87 -10.97 -10.81
N ILE A 4 2.89 -10.09 -10.62
CA ILE A 4 2.68 -9.34 -9.38
C ILE A 4 1.27 -9.59 -8.88
N CYS A 5 1.12 -9.87 -7.57
CA CYS A 5 -0.15 -9.84 -6.87
C CYS A 5 -0.16 -8.63 -5.94
N ALA A 6 -1.12 -7.73 -6.08
CA ALA A 6 -1.23 -6.52 -5.27
C ALA A 6 -2.56 -6.49 -4.50
N MET A 7 -2.49 -6.07 -3.22
CA MET A 7 -3.65 -5.96 -2.33
C MET A 7 -3.41 -4.88 -1.27
N SER A 8 -4.46 -4.42 -0.64
CA SER A 8 -4.43 -3.44 0.47
C SER A 8 -5.60 -3.63 1.40
N ASP A 9 -5.52 -2.97 2.57
CA ASP A 9 -6.63 -2.87 3.53
C ASP A 9 -7.11 -4.25 4.01
N LEU A 10 -6.15 -5.10 4.38
CA LEU A 10 -6.43 -6.46 4.86
C LEU A 10 -7.27 -6.45 6.14
N HIS A 11 -7.00 -5.50 7.05
CA HIS A 11 -7.66 -5.38 8.36
C HIS A 11 -7.77 -6.71 9.13
N GLY A 12 -6.74 -7.57 8.96
CA GLY A 12 -6.65 -8.87 9.61
C GLY A 12 -7.12 -10.06 8.77
N ASP A 13 -7.70 -9.84 7.60
CA ASP A 13 -8.07 -10.92 6.69
C ASP A 13 -6.84 -11.40 5.91
N LEU A 14 -6.35 -12.57 6.27
CA LEU A 14 -5.20 -13.21 5.65
C LEU A 14 -5.69 -14.16 4.56
N ILE A 15 -5.71 -13.67 3.33
CA ILE A 15 -6.32 -14.36 2.18
C ILE A 15 -5.32 -15.23 1.42
N ASP A 16 -5.80 -16.30 0.81
CA ASP A 16 -5.02 -17.13 -0.10
C ASP A 16 -4.87 -16.44 -1.46
N ILE A 17 -3.72 -16.65 -2.11
CA ILE A 17 -3.42 -16.09 -3.43
C ILE A 17 -2.97 -17.16 -4.42
N ASN A 18 -3.11 -16.90 -5.71
CA ASN A 18 -2.48 -17.72 -6.73
C ASN A 18 -0.95 -17.47 -6.78
N PRO A 19 -0.14 -18.45 -7.22
CA PRO A 19 1.31 -18.28 -7.37
C PRO A 19 1.67 -17.06 -8.24
N CYS A 20 2.66 -16.29 -7.77
CA CYS A 20 3.21 -15.12 -8.46
C CYS A 20 4.69 -14.92 -8.06
N ASP A 21 5.39 -13.96 -8.68
CA ASP A 21 6.79 -13.69 -8.34
C ASP A 21 6.90 -12.70 -7.18
N LEU A 22 6.05 -11.67 -7.16
CA LEU A 22 6.09 -10.57 -6.22
C LEU A 22 4.70 -10.28 -5.64
N VAL A 23 4.61 -10.14 -4.32
CA VAL A 23 3.40 -9.67 -3.62
C VAL A 23 3.63 -8.26 -3.10
N LEU A 24 2.68 -7.35 -3.36
CA LEU A 24 2.64 -5.98 -2.86
C LEU A 24 1.45 -5.80 -1.92
N ILE A 25 1.70 -5.32 -0.68
CA ILE A 25 0.65 -5.01 0.29
C ILE A 25 0.71 -3.52 0.62
N CYS A 26 -0.35 -2.77 0.26
CA CYS A 26 -0.36 -1.31 0.23
C CYS A 26 -0.91 -0.67 1.53
N GLY A 27 -0.71 -1.33 2.68
CA GLY A 27 -1.06 -0.80 4.00
C GLY A 27 -2.33 -1.37 4.61
N ASP A 28 -2.62 -0.90 5.82
CA ASP A 28 -3.78 -1.27 6.65
C ASP A 28 -3.95 -2.78 6.81
N SER A 29 -2.85 -3.43 7.20
CA SER A 29 -2.83 -4.87 7.39
C SER A 29 -3.41 -5.30 8.73
N VAL A 30 -3.24 -4.48 9.79
CA VAL A 30 -3.58 -4.85 11.18
C VAL A 30 -5.09 -5.04 11.41
N PRO A 31 -5.52 -6.06 12.19
CA PRO A 31 -6.93 -6.19 12.55
C PRO A 31 -7.48 -5.00 13.33
N LEU A 32 -8.71 -4.57 13.02
CA LEU A 32 -9.37 -3.41 13.63
C LEU A 32 -9.42 -3.48 15.17
N ASN A 33 -9.64 -4.68 15.73
CA ASN A 33 -9.80 -4.88 17.17
C ASN A 33 -8.48 -4.77 17.96
N VAL A 34 -7.31 -4.82 17.30
CA VAL A 34 -5.99 -4.72 17.95
C VAL A 34 -5.15 -3.53 17.48
N GLN A 35 -5.57 -2.79 16.47
CA GLN A 35 -4.81 -1.71 15.81
C GLN A 35 -4.23 -0.66 16.78
N ARG A 36 -4.92 -0.37 17.90
CA ARG A 36 -4.46 0.55 18.95
C ARG A 36 -3.89 -0.15 20.19
N ASN A 37 -3.85 -1.48 20.19
CA ASN A 37 -3.31 -2.29 21.27
C ASN A 37 -1.89 -2.73 20.94
N SER A 38 -0.89 -2.13 21.59
CA SER A 38 0.52 -2.39 21.29
C SER A 38 0.92 -3.88 21.37
N LYS A 39 0.42 -4.61 22.39
CA LYS A 39 0.75 -6.04 22.55
C LYS A 39 0.01 -6.90 21.52
N GLY A 40 -1.27 -6.59 21.26
CA GLY A 40 -2.07 -7.29 20.27
C GLY A 40 -1.50 -7.12 18.86
N THR A 41 -1.16 -5.88 18.48
CA THR A 41 -0.51 -5.58 17.19
C THR A 41 0.85 -6.26 17.06
N GLU A 42 1.66 -6.24 18.13
CA GLU A 42 2.97 -6.89 18.12
C GLU A 42 2.84 -8.39 17.87
N ARG A 43 1.94 -9.06 18.62
CA ARG A 43 1.70 -10.49 18.46
C ARG A 43 1.24 -10.79 17.02
N TRP A 44 0.27 -10.04 16.54
CA TRP A 44 -0.29 -10.24 15.20
C TRP A 44 0.77 -10.13 14.10
N TYR A 45 1.62 -9.07 14.11
CA TYR A 45 2.68 -8.94 13.11
C TYR A 45 3.78 -9.98 13.24
N SER A 46 4.15 -10.38 14.48
CA SER A 46 5.26 -11.32 14.69
C SER A 46 4.87 -12.79 14.52
N GLU A 47 3.59 -13.12 14.67
CA GLU A 47 3.06 -14.48 14.58
C GLU A 47 2.17 -14.61 13.33
N ASP A 48 0.95 -14.07 13.35
CA ASP A 48 -0.07 -14.32 12.33
C ASP A 48 0.31 -13.78 10.95
N PHE A 49 0.58 -12.46 10.84
CA PHE A 49 0.93 -11.83 9.56
C PHE A 49 2.23 -12.37 8.98
N LYS A 50 3.26 -12.48 9.82
CA LYS A 50 4.57 -12.96 9.36
C LYS A 50 4.48 -14.38 8.85
N TYR A 51 3.84 -15.28 9.61
CA TYR A 51 3.69 -16.68 9.22
C TYR A 51 2.91 -16.83 7.90
N TRP A 52 1.78 -16.11 7.78
CA TRP A 52 1.01 -16.08 6.55
C TRP A 52 1.81 -15.54 5.36
N ALA A 53 2.44 -14.36 5.50
CA ALA A 53 3.19 -13.73 4.42
C ALA A 53 4.41 -14.56 3.98
N GLU A 54 5.10 -15.25 4.92
CA GLU A 54 6.19 -16.17 4.60
C GLU A 54 5.68 -17.44 3.87
N GLY A 55 4.43 -17.85 4.13
CA GLY A 55 3.77 -18.99 3.48
C GLY A 55 3.23 -18.71 2.08
N LEU A 56 3.09 -17.46 1.66
CA LEU A 56 2.54 -17.10 0.35
C LEU A 56 3.37 -17.71 -0.80
N PRO A 57 2.72 -18.18 -1.89
CA PRO A 57 3.39 -18.82 -3.03
C PRO A 57 4.05 -17.79 -3.96
N CYS A 58 5.07 -17.07 -3.45
CA CYS A 58 5.82 -16.05 -4.17
C CYS A 58 7.30 -16.01 -3.74
N GLU A 59 8.14 -15.34 -4.53
CA GLU A 59 9.55 -15.14 -4.19
C GLU A 59 9.74 -14.06 -3.12
N LYS A 60 8.94 -12.98 -3.19
CA LYS A 60 9.09 -11.81 -2.34
C LYS A 60 7.75 -11.19 -1.98
N VAL A 61 7.63 -10.71 -0.74
CA VAL A 61 6.54 -9.88 -0.24
C VAL A 61 7.11 -8.52 0.17
N LEU A 62 6.63 -7.44 -0.44
CA LEU A 62 6.91 -6.08 -0.03
C LEU A 62 5.64 -5.47 0.54
N PHE A 63 5.72 -4.89 1.72
CA PHE A 63 4.58 -4.23 2.32
C PHE A 63 4.93 -2.87 2.89
N ILE A 64 3.97 -1.98 2.89
CA ILE A 64 4.01 -0.70 3.59
C ILE A 64 2.97 -0.71 4.71
N ALA A 65 3.04 0.27 5.61
CA ALA A 65 1.98 0.53 6.56
C ALA A 65 0.86 1.39 5.94
N GLY A 66 -0.31 1.40 6.58
CA GLY A 66 -1.36 2.37 6.36
C GLY A 66 -1.71 3.12 7.64
N ASN A 67 -2.79 3.89 7.61
CA ASN A 67 -3.17 4.73 8.74
C ASN A 67 -3.65 3.94 9.97
N HIS A 68 -4.15 2.73 9.80
CA HIS A 68 -4.51 1.85 10.91
C HIS A 68 -3.30 1.15 11.56
N ASP A 69 -2.16 1.07 10.89
CA ASP A 69 -0.96 0.38 11.35
C ASP A 69 -0.14 1.21 12.37
N THR A 70 -0.80 1.70 13.43
CA THR A 70 -0.26 2.69 14.38
C THR A 70 1.06 2.29 15.02
N GLN A 71 1.27 1.01 15.30
CA GLN A 71 2.49 0.56 15.95
C GLN A 71 3.69 0.53 15.00
N LEU A 72 3.46 0.42 13.68
CA LEU A 72 4.51 0.48 12.68
C LEU A 72 5.13 1.87 12.61
N GLU A 73 4.35 2.93 12.83
CA GLU A 73 4.87 4.30 12.94
C GLU A 73 5.63 4.49 14.26
N TYR A 74 4.97 4.23 15.41
CA TYR A 74 5.55 4.52 16.73
C TYR A 74 6.77 3.67 17.07
N ARG A 75 6.89 2.49 16.48
CA ARG A 75 7.95 1.53 16.75
C ARG A 75 8.68 1.08 15.49
N TYR A 76 8.83 1.98 14.53
CA TYR A 76 9.46 1.70 13.24
C TYR A 76 10.73 0.84 13.31
N PRO A 77 11.74 1.15 14.17
CA PRO A 77 12.98 0.37 14.20
C PRO A 77 12.76 -1.10 14.57
N LYS A 78 11.75 -1.39 15.41
CA LYS A 78 11.41 -2.75 15.81
C LYS A 78 10.83 -3.54 14.65
N TYR A 79 9.87 -2.96 13.92
CA TYR A 79 9.21 -3.65 12.80
C TYR A 79 10.12 -3.74 11.59
N LYS A 80 10.98 -2.75 11.36
CA LYS A 80 12.00 -2.84 10.32
C LYS A 80 13.01 -3.98 10.61
N LYS A 81 13.34 -4.22 11.87
CA LYS A 81 14.15 -5.36 12.30
C LYS A 81 13.41 -6.70 12.17
N LEU A 82 12.09 -6.72 12.36
CA LEU A 82 11.26 -7.91 12.21
C LEU A 82 11.11 -8.33 10.73
N PHE A 83 11.09 -7.35 9.82
CA PHE A 83 10.92 -7.54 8.37
C PHE A 83 12.05 -6.82 7.59
N PRO A 84 13.30 -7.32 7.70
CA PRO A 84 14.45 -6.68 7.07
C PRO A 84 14.47 -6.91 5.55
N ASN A 85 15.33 -6.16 4.85
CA ASN A 85 15.38 -6.17 3.39
C ASN A 85 15.86 -7.50 2.79
N ASP A 86 16.61 -8.28 3.54
CA ASP A 86 17.17 -9.59 3.14
C ASP A 86 16.23 -10.78 3.44
N SER A 87 15.05 -10.55 4.07
CA SER A 87 14.05 -11.59 4.30
C SER A 87 13.03 -11.69 3.17
N LYS A 88 12.26 -12.80 3.10
CA LYS A 88 11.17 -12.95 2.13
C LYS A 88 10.13 -11.85 2.26
N VAL A 89 9.82 -11.42 3.48
CA VAL A 89 8.85 -10.38 3.79
C VAL A 89 9.60 -9.12 4.21
N THR A 90 9.44 -8.02 3.49
CA THR A 90 10.15 -6.76 3.76
C THR A 90 9.17 -5.62 3.99
N TYR A 91 9.39 -4.88 5.09
CA TYR A 91 8.67 -3.64 5.40
C TYR A 91 9.37 -2.45 4.75
N LEU A 92 8.65 -1.67 3.94
CA LEU A 92 9.13 -0.43 3.32
C LEU A 92 8.47 0.79 3.98
N CYS A 93 9.28 1.82 4.25
CA CYS A 93 8.79 3.10 4.78
C CYS A 93 9.68 4.24 4.26
N ASN A 94 9.22 4.90 3.20
CA ASN A 94 9.98 5.93 2.46
C ASN A 94 11.34 5.41 2.00
N GLU A 95 11.37 4.24 1.42
CA GLU A 95 12.61 3.63 0.93
C GLU A 95 12.42 2.89 -0.39
N GLU A 96 13.50 2.84 -1.15
CA GLU A 96 13.59 2.09 -2.39
C GLU A 96 14.04 0.64 -2.10
N TYR A 97 13.48 -0.30 -2.84
CA TYR A 97 13.87 -1.70 -2.86
C TYR A 97 14.14 -2.15 -4.29
N ASN A 98 15.26 -2.80 -4.50
CA ASN A 98 15.62 -3.39 -5.80
C ASN A 98 15.32 -4.88 -5.78
N PHE A 99 14.27 -5.28 -6.49
CA PHE A 99 13.89 -6.68 -6.66
C PHE A 99 14.50 -7.24 -7.94
N THR A 100 15.28 -8.31 -7.83
CA THR A 100 15.88 -8.97 -9.00
C THR A 100 15.15 -10.28 -9.28
N HIS A 101 14.56 -10.39 -10.45
CA HIS A 101 13.86 -11.60 -10.93
C HIS A 101 14.35 -11.94 -12.34
N ASN A 102 14.76 -13.19 -12.58
CA ASN A 102 15.26 -13.69 -13.87
C ASN A 102 16.35 -12.79 -14.50
N GLY A 103 17.27 -12.26 -13.68
CA GLY A 103 18.39 -11.43 -14.13
C GLY A 103 18.04 -9.98 -14.45
N LYS A 104 16.76 -9.56 -14.32
CA LYS A 104 16.33 -8.16 -14.43
C LYS A 104 16.05 -7.59 -13.05
N SER A 105 16.53 -6.35 -12.81
CA SER A 105 16.27 -5.62 -11.58
C SER A 105 15.10 -4.65 -11.77
N TYR A 106 14.18 -4.65 -10.83
CA TYR A 106 13.00 -3.77 -10.75
C TYR A 106 13.15 -2.84 -9.56
N ARG A 107 13.01 -1.54 -9.80
CA ARG A 107 13.11 -0.49 -8.77
C ARG A 107 11.73 -0.20 -8.20
N ILE A 108 11.56 -0.42 -6.90
CA ILE A 108 10.27 -0.32 -6.20
C ILE A 108 10.44 0.65 -5.04
N TYR A 109 9.52 1.60 -4.86
CA TYR A 109 9.52 2.51 -3.72
C TYR A 109 8.22 2.37 -2.94
N GLY A 110 8.32 2.36 -1.59
CA GLY A 110 7.17 2.26 -0.69
C GLY A 110 7.06 3.44 0.26
N THR A 111 5.85 4.05 0.35
CA THR A 111 5.54 5.14 1.28
C THR A 111 4.19 4.94 1.96
N PRO A 112 4.14 4.94 3.32
CA PRO A 112 2.90 4.74 4.07
C PRO A 112 2.11 6.02 4.32
N TYR A 113 2.68 7.20 4.07
CA TYR A 113 2.11 8.47 4.49
C TYR A 113 0.85 8.84 3.72
N CYS A 114 -0.08 9.49 4.41
CA CYS A 114 -1.34 9.95 3.87
C CYS A 114 -1.73 11.34 4.42
N LYS A 115 -2.71 11.94 3.76
CA LYS A 115 -3.28 13.24 4.12
C LYS A 115 -4.03 13.16 5.45
N ILE A 116 -3.98 14.22 6.26
CA ILE A 116 -4.71 14.29 7.53
C ILE A 116 -6.22 14.36 7.28
N PHE A 117 -6.95 13.44 7.92
CA PHE A 117 -8.42 13.49 8.05
C PHE A 117 -8.90 13.07 9.46
N GLY A 118 -7.99 12.73 10.37
CA GLY A 118 -8.31 12.31 11.73
C GLY A 118 -7.07 12.11 12.59
N ASN A 119 -7.18 11.29 13.61
CA ASN A 119 -6.08 10.92 14.52
C ASN A 119 -5.64 9.48 14.25
N TRP A 120 -4.92 9.28 13.14
CA TRP A 120 -4.41 8.00 12.70
C TRP A 120 -2.90 8.06 12.49
N ALA A 121 -2.26 6.92 12.23
CA ALA A 121 -0.84 6.85 11.94
C ALA A 121 -0.50 7.39 10.54
N PHE A 122 0.75 7.72 10.32
CA PHE A 122 1.32 8.17 9.04
C PHE A 122 0.61 9.35 8.38
N MET A 123 -0.19 10.11 9.14
CA MET A 123 -0.87 11.30 8.65
C MET A 123 -0.02 12.54 8.81
N GLN A 124 0.07 13.34 7.75
CA GLN A 124 0.84 14.57 7.75
C GLN A 124 0.11 15.71 7.00
N HIS A 125 0.45 16.95 7.34
CA HIS A 125 0.02 18.13 6.60
C HIS A 125 0.70 18.20 5.24
N ASP A 126 0.07 18.84 4.28
CA ASP A 126 0.50 18.94 2.88
C ASP A 126 1.95 19.42 2.72
N GLU A 127 2.39 20.41 3.53
CA GLU A 127 3.79 20.89 3.49
C GLU A 127 4.83 19.81 3.88
N ILE A 128 4.46 18.91 4.79
CA ILE A 128 5.32 17.81 5.20
C ILE A 128 5.25 16.69 4.17
N LEU A 129 4.03 16.38 3.68
CA LEU A 129 3.83 15.39 2.62
C LEU A 129 4.61 15.75 1.35
N ARG A 130 4.62 17.01 0.95
CA ARG A 130 5.44 17.49 -0.18
C ARG A 130 6.91 17.15 0.00
N LYS A 131 7.47 17.34 1.22
CA LYS A 131 8.87 16.99 1.52
C LYS A 131 9.09 15.49 1.50
N ILE A 132 8.16 14.71 2.04
CA ILE A 132 8.23 13.25 2.07
C ILE A 132 8.20 12.71 0.64
N TYR A 133 7.21 13.13 -0.15
CA TYR A 133 7.04 12.63 -1.52
C TYR A 133 8.09 13.14 -2.51
N SER A 134 8.76 14.28 -2.20
CA SER A 134 9.91 14.73 -3.02
C SER A 134 11.11 13.78 -2.92
N LEU A 135 11.12 12.83 -1.98
CA LEU A 135 12.13 11.78 -1.88
C LEU A 135 11.86 10.60 -2.82
N ILE A 136 10.69 10.53 -3.45
CA ILE A 136 10.35 9.47 -4.40
C ILE A 136 11.24 9.60 -5.64
N PRO A 137 12.08 8.60 -5.94
CA PRO A 137 13.04 8.71 -7.03
C PRO A 137 12.35 8.61 -8.40
N LYS A 138 13.02 9.16 -9.43
CA LYS A 138 12.59 9.02 -10.81
C LYS A 138 13.03 7.65 -11.39
N GLY A 139 12.27 7.17 -12.38
CA GLY A 139 12.60 5.94 -13.10
C GLY A 139 12.35 4.69 -12.27
N LEU A 140 11.31 4.72 -11.42
CA LEU A 140 10.81 3.54 -10.73
C LEU A 140 10.02 2.66 -11.67
N ASP A 141 10.10 1.35 -11.46
CA ASP A 141 9.19 0.41 -12.06
C ASP A 141 7.84 0.42 -11.31
N ILE A 142 7.88 0.46 -9.98
CA ILE A 142 6.68 0.41 -9.14
C ILE A 142 6.76 1.43 -8.01
N LEU A 143 5.69 2.18 -7.80
CA LEU A 143 5.45 2.98 -6.61
C LEU A 143 4.30 2.35 -5.82
N ILE A 144 4.53 2.15 -4.52
CA ILE A 144 3.52 1.68 -3.56
C ILE A 144 3.25 2.83 -2.60
N SER A 145 2.00 3.30 -2.53
CA SER A 145 1.55 4.23 -1.50
C SER A 145 0.33 3.67 -0.78
N HIS A 146 0.06 4.15 0.45
CA HIS A 146 -1.22 3.85 1.08
C HIS A 146 -2.29 4.80 0.57
N ASP A 147 -2.01 6.09 0.50
CA ASP A 147 -2.93 7.13 0.03
C ASP A 147 -3.15 7.08 -1.50
N ALA A 148 -4.31 7.57 -1.95
CA ALA A 148 -4.67 7.68 -3.36
C ALA A 148 -4.33 9.08 -3.93
N PRO A 149 -3.93 9.21 -5.21
CA PRO A 149 -3.65 10.49 -5.84
C PRO A 149 -4.93 11.26 -6.15
N TYR A 150 -4.91 12.58 -5.96
CA TYR A 150 -6.06 13.47 -6.23
C TYR A 150 -6.50 13.42 -7.70
N GLY A 151 -7.79 13.25 -7.92
CA GLY A 151 -8.41 13.28 -9.25
C GLY A 151 -8.36 11.96 -10.02
N TYR A 152 -7.80 10.90 -9.43
CA TYR A 152 -7.63 9.61 -10.10
C TYR A 152 -8.10 8.45 -9.21
N GLY A 153 -9.38 8.05 -9.39
CA GLY A 153 -9.98 6.96 -8.63
C GLY A 153 -10.21 7.29 -7.15
N ASP A 154 -10.36 8.57 -6.81
CA ASP A 154 -10.43 9.08 -5.44
C ASP A 154 -11.81 9.67 -5.07
N VAL A 155 -12.83 9.37 -5.85
CA VAL A 155 -14.23 9.74 -5.55
C VAL A 155 -14.93 8.54 -4.93
N LEU A 156 -15.43 8.71 -3.70
CA LEU A 156 -16.22 7.69 -3.03
C LEU A 156 -17.56 7.49 -3.76
N LEU A 157 -17.93 6.23 -4.00
CA LEU A 157 -19.18 5.89 -4.64
C LEU A 157 -20.33 6.05 -3.65
N GLN A 158 -21.32 6.90 -3.96
CA GLN A 158 -22.46 7.20 -3.08
C GLN A 158 -23.29 5.99 -2.70
N GLU A 159 -23.41 5.00 -3.58
CA GLU A 159 -24.12 3.75 -3.31
C GLU A 159 -23.51 2.94 -2.17
N ASN A 160 -22.22 3.14 -1.91
CA ASN A 160 -21.46 2.43 -0.87
C ASN A 160 -21.17 3.31 0.35
N CYS A 161 -21.44 4.62 0.27
CA CYS A 161 -21.08 5.58 1.29
C CYS A 161 -22.05 6.75 1.32
N HIS A 162 -23.02 6.74 2.25
CA HIS A 162 -24.09 7.76 2.34
C HIS A 162 -23.60 9.19 2.66
N TRP A 163 -22.36 9.34 3.11
CA TRP A 163 -21.70 10.65 3.36
C TRP A 163 -20.81 11.11 2.18
N ALA A 164 -20.71 10.31 1.12
CA ALA A 164 -20.00 10.71 -0.10
C ALA A 164 -20.79 11.80 -0.85
N ASP A 165 -20.14 12.90 -1.13
CA ASP A 165 -20.72 14.05 -1.84
C ASP A 165 -20.22 14.16 -3.30
N GLY A 166 -19.46 13.17 -3.77
CA GLY A 166 -18.87 13.13 -5.11
C GLY A 166 -17.62 13.99 -5.26
N SER A 167 -17.08 14.53 -4.16
CA SER A 167 -15.83 15.28 -4.20
C SER A 167 -14.61 14.36 -4.31
N HIS A 168 -13.52 14.91 -4.86
CA HIS A 168 -12.22 14.28 -4.86
C HIS A 168 -11.58 14.40 -3.47
N ILE A 169 -11.20 13.29 -2.87
CA ILE A 169 -10.62 13.22 -1.53
C ILE A 169 -9.15 12.81 -1.49
N GLY A 170 -8.56 12.46 -2.63
CA GLY A 170 -7.17 12.05 -2.76
C GLY A 170 -6.15 13.16 -2.46
N ASN A 171 -4.89 12.79 -2.54
CA ASN A 171 -3.74 13.58 -2.13
C ASN A 171 -3.08 14.28 -3.32
N LYS A 172 -3.06 15.62 -3.31
CA LYS A 172 -2.46 16.43 -4.38
C LYS A 172 -0.94 16.33 -4.40
N GLU A 173 -0.30 16.29 -3.25
CA GLU A 173 1.15 16.18 -3.15
C GLU A 173 1.66 14.83 -3.66
N LEU A 174 0.86 13.77 -3.46
CA LEU A 174 1.15 12.45 -4.04
C LEU A 174 0.98 12.46 -5.57
N LEU A 175 -0.08 13.10 -6.08
CA LEU A 175 -0.26 13.26 -7.52
C LEU A 175 0.93 13.98 -8.16
N ASP A 176 1.36 15.10 -7.58
CA ASP A 176 2.51 15.86 -8.08
C ASP A 176 3.78 14.97 -8.11
N ALA A 177 4.01 14.18 -7.07
CA ALA A 177 5.14 13.25 -7.00
C ALA A 177 5.06 12.14 -8.07
N ILE A 178 3.88 11.58 -8.33
CA ILE A 178 3.67 10.59 -9.41
C ILE A 178 3.95 11.24 -10.77
N LEU A 179 3.45 12.46 -10.99
CA LEU A 179 3.68 13.20 -12.23
C LEU A 179 5.15 13.55 -12.46
N GLU A 180 5.92 13.71 -11.41
CA GLU A 180 7.36 13.98 -11.47
C GLU A 180 8.21 12.70 -11.62
N SER A 181 7.92 11.67 -10.82
CA SER A 181 8.69 10.41 -10.78
C SER A 181 8.37 9.49 -11.95
N GLN A 182 7.11 9.50 -12.46
CA GLN A 182 6.62 8.71 -13.59
C GLN A 182 6.93 7.20 -13.44
N PRO A 183 6.52 6.53 -12.35
CA PRO A 183 6.68 5.07 -12.25
C PRO A 183 5.89 4.37 -13.35
N ASN A 184 6.30 3.17 -13.76
CA ASN A 184 5.53 2.40 -14.73
C ASN A 184 4.16 1.99 -14.15
N ILE A 185 4.16 1.56 -12.86
CA ILE A 185 2.95 1.17 -12.13
C ILE A 185 2.92 1.91 -10.79
N HIS A 186 1.74 2.40 -10.42
CA HIS A 186 1.42 2.88 -9.08
C HIS A 186 0.26 2.06 -8.50
N VAL A 187 0.44 1.55 -7.28
CA VAL A 187 -0.61 0.82 -6.54
C VAL A 187 -0.85 1.49 -5.19
N CYS A 188 -2.12 1.62 -4.81
CA CYS A 188 -2.50 2.19 -3.51
C CYS A 188 -3.71 1.45 -2.90
N GLY A 189 -4.11 1.84 -1.68
CA GLY A 189 -5.32 1.38 -1.00
C GLY A 189 -6.11 2.53 -0.40
N HIS A 190 -6.46 2.42 0.90
CA HIS A 190 -7.04 3.46 1.74
C HIS A 190 -8.49 3.84 1.40
N LEU A 191 -8.82 4.03 0.14
CA LEU A 191 -10.15 4.43 -0.31
C LEU A 191 -10.93 3.20 -0.79
N HIS A 192 -11.62 2.54 0.12
CA HIS A 192 -12.23 1.23 -0.09
C HIS A 192 -13.28 1.23 -1.22
N SER A 193 -14.18 2.21 -1.23
CA SER A 193 -15.30 2.28 -2.18
C SER A 193 -15.01 3.15 -3.41
N CYS A 194 -13.74 3.28 -3.77
CA CYS A 194 -13.35 3.97 -5.00
C CYS A 194 -13.21 2.99 -6.16
N SER A 195 -12.92 3.54 -7.35
CA SER A 195 -12.73 2.71 -8.54
C SER A 195 -11.48 1.83 -8.42
N HIS A 196 -11.65 0.54 -8.71
CA HIS A 196 -10.57 -0.46 -8.78
C HIS A 196 -10.09 -0.72 -10.22
N SER A 197 -10.56 0.07 -11.19
CA SER A 197 -10.16 -0.02 -12.59
C SER A 197 -8.76 0.52 -12.81
N GLU A 198 -8.10 0.09 -13.88
CA GLU A 198 -6.87 0.73 -14.37
C GLU A 198 -7.17 2.17 -14.78
N ILE A 199 -6.40 3.10 -14.25
CA ILE A 199 -6.46 4.53 -14.60
C ILE A 199 -5.06 4.99 -15.05
N MET A 200 -4.98 5.74 -16.14
CA MET A 200 -3.71 6.30 -16.62
C MET A 200 -3.45 7.68 -16.04
N ILE A 201 -2.33 7.82 -15.30
CA ILE A 201 -1.78 9.11 -14.86
C ILE A 201 -0.58 9.41 -15.78
N LYS A 202 -0.81 10.08 -16.89
CA LYS A 202 0.14 10.20 -18.02
C LYS A 202 0.61 8.80 -18.48
N ASN A 203 1.86 8.43 -18.19
CA ASN A 203 2.45 7.14 -18.57
C ASN A 203 2.40 6.09 -17.44
N THR A 204 1.94 6.46 -16.27
CA THR A 204 1.82 5.58 -15.10
C THR A 204 0.47 4.86 -15.10
N LYS A 205 0.47 3.54 -15.03
CA LYS A 205 -0.73 2.76 -14.74
C LYS A 205 -1.01 2.82 -13.25
N HIS A 206 -2.17 3.31 -12.88
CA HIS A 206 -2.59 3.45 -11.49
C HIS A 206 -3.73 2.49 -11.14
N TYR A 207 -3.66 1.89 -9.95
CA TYR A 207 -4.67 0.97 -9.42
C TYR A 207 -4.89 1.20 -7.93
N ASN A 208 -6.17 1.24 -7.53
CA ASN A 208 -6.55 1.01 -6.15
C ASN A 208 -6.70 -0.51 -5.95
N VAL A 209 -6.01 -1.06 -4.96
CA VAL A 209 -5.95 -2.50 -4.71
C VAL A 209 -6.52 -2.88 -3.34
N SER A 210 -7.37 -2.02 -2.74
CA SER A 210 -8.12 -2.36 -1.53
C SER A 210 -9.00 -3.58 -1.77
N ILE A 211 -8.99 -4.52 -0.83
CA ILE A 211 -9.88 -5.70 -0.89
C ILE A 211 -11.20 -5.48 -0.15
N LYS A 212 -11.37 -4.32 0.50
CA LYS A 212 -12.50 -4.01 1.38
C LYS A 212 -13.50 -3.05 0.76
N ASP A 213 -14.75 -3.15 1.22
CA ASP A 213 -15.75 -2.09 1.13
C ASP A 213 -15.67 -1.14 2.35
N GLU A 214 -16.53 -0.09 2.37
CA GLU A 214 -16.60 0.87 3.48
C GLU A 214 -17.12 0.27 4.80
N PHE A 215 -17.64 -0.95 4.78
CA PHE A 215 -18.06 -1.70 5.96
C PHE A 215 -17.02 -2.73 6.41
N TYR A 216 -15.83 -2.70 5.82
CA TYR A 216 -14.72 -3.62 6.06
C TYR A 216 -15.01 -5.08 5.67
N ASN A 217 -15.98 -5.33 4.80
CA ASN A 217 -16.16 -6.64 4.20
C ASN A 217 -15.16 -6.85 3.07
N THR A 218 -14.60 -8.06 2.95
CA THR A 218 -13.78 -8.44 1.80
C THR A 218 -14.69 -8.70 0.61
N VAL A 219 -14.64 -7.80 -0.38
CA VAL A 219 -15.53 -7.81 -1.57
C VAL A 219 -14.76 -7.75 -2.88
N TYR A 220 -13.46 -7.42 -2.84
CA TYR A 220 -12.61 -7.39 -4.02
C TYR A 220 -11.53 -8.47 -3.92
N GLU A 221 -11.19 -9.04 -5.06
CA GLU A 221 -10.07 -9.99 -5.19
C GLU A 221 -8.74 -9.23 -5.31
N PRO A 222 -7.61 -9.83 -4.89
CA PRO A 222 -6.29 -9.28 -5.18
C PRO A 222 -6.09 -9.05 -6.68
N LEU A 223 -5.44 -7.94 -7.02
CA LEU A 223 -5.14 -7.60 -8.40
C LEU A 223 -3.88 -8.32 -8.89
N TYR A 224 -3.97 -8.98 -10.04
CA TYR A 224 -2.82 -9.60 -10.71
C TYR A 224 -2.38 -8.75 -11.89
N LEU A 225 -1.08 -8.41 -11.91
CA LEU A 225 -0.44 -7.56 -12.91
C LEU A 225 0.78 -8.26 -13.50
N GLU A 226 1.15 -7.86 -14.72
CA GLU A 226 2.38 -8.28 -15.37
C GLU A 226 3.24 -7.06 -15.74
N LEU A 227 4.52 -7.12 -15.44
CA LEU A 227 5.52 -6.10 -15.77
C LEU A 227 6.64 -6.70 -16.62
N SER A 228 6.80 -6.14 -17.82
CA SER A 228 7.81 -6.58 -18.79
C SER A 228 9.20 -5.97 -18.52
#